data_9f55fc2a17dff061578ad1d4837e6ae0
#
_entry.id   9f55fc2a17dff061578ad1d4837e6ae0
#
_cell.length_a   1.000
_cell.length_b   1.000
_cell.length_c   1.000
_cell.angle_alpha   90.00
_cell.angle_beta   90.00
_cell.angle_gamma   90.00
#
_symmetry.space_group_name_H-M   'P 1'
#
loop_
_entity.id
_entity.type
_entity.pdbx_description
1 polymer ?
#
loop_
_entity_poly.entity_id
_entity_poly.type
_entity_poly.pdbx_seq_one_letter_code
_entity_poly.pdbx_strand_id
1 'polypeptide(L)'
;LTASDTATRFCYLTGEREVIDGQLKYDIPSEILLKSDPGQFEDRDEVKLSALLSFWGQIDGFAPNITSLEVVYNWMYDNLVYYRPFHELIKYCRGNAVSLGELSSSIFPDLNSEDALKAVSVLLAIAPLAQNVKGSVLFPARMHMLFKGISGIYACTNANCSCSHSEGGLTLGEIYLSDGKLVCPHCGGMVYELYNDRRCGALFFKGYILEDDLGLRGNVYLWHYPGQLMDRRMKEIHLFIPTDDFELPVKQGKNAIRPCYLDVKSGFINFTDDSSMGKKWIRKLYYCNYSAKGRPQIITFPTCPHCRHQL
;
A
#
# COMPACT_ATOMS: atom_id res chain seq x y z
N LEU A 1 5.45 -16.56 -8.48
CA LEU A 1 6.54 -16.15 -9.38
C LEU A 1 7.83 -16.12 -8.59
N THR A 2 8.79 -16.95 -8.93
CA THR A 2 10.14 -16.89 -8.37
C THR A 2 10.84 -15.62 -8.86
N ALA A 3 11.84 -15.11 -8.14
CA ALA A 3 12.60 -13.92 -8.55
C ALA A 3 13.19 -14.04 -9.97
N SER A 4 13.49 -15.26 -10.43
CA SER A 4 13.95 -15.55 -11.78
C SER A 4 12.88 -15.38 -12.87
N ASP A 5 11.60 -15.69 -12.56
CA ASP A 5 10.49 -15.48 -13.51
C ASP A 5 10.15 -14.00 -13.68
N THR A 6 10.42 -13.20 -12.66
CA THR A 6 10.22 -11.75 -12.71
C THR A 6 11.26 -11.05 -13.58
N ALA A 7 12.53 -11.51 -13.52
CA ALA A 7 13.62 -10.93 -14.30
C ALA A 7 13.46 -11.14 -15.82
N THR A 8 12.85 -12.25 -16.24
CA THR A 8 12.62 -12.58 -17.66
C THR A 8 11.39 -11.87 -18.27
N ARG A 9 10.50 -11.31 -17.47
CA ARG A 9 9.27 -10.64 -17.95
C ARG A 9 9.34 -9.12 -17.95
N PHE A 10 10.36 -8.53 -17.35
CA PHE A 10 10.60 -7.09 -17.47
C PHE A 10 11.45 -6.82 -18.71
N CYS A 11 10.78 -6.65 -19.84
CA CYS A 11 11.37 -5.94 -20.96
C CYS A 11 11.54 -4.49 -20.48
N TYR A 12 12.74 -4.13 -20.06
CA TYR A 12 13.12 -2.74 -19.91
C TYR A 12 13.16 -2.15 -21.31
N LEU A 13 12.05 -1.60 -21.76
CA LEU A 13 12.09 -0.61 -22.83
C LEU A 13 12.70 0.65 -22.22
N THR A 14 13.99 0.61 -21.99
CA THR A 14 14.79 1.81 -21.94
C THR A 14 14.77 2.34 -23.37
N GLY A 15 13.80 3.18 -23.68
CA GLY A 15 13.99 4.10 -24.75
C GLY A 15 15.25 4.88 -24.39
N GLU A 16 16.39 4.53 -25.00
CA GLU A 16 17.55 5.38 -24.98
C GLU A 16 17.14 6.66 -25.70
N ARG A 17 16.56 7.60 -24.94
CA ARG A 17 16.64 8.98 -25.37
C ARG A 17 18.11 9.36 -25.24
N GLU A 18 18.70 9.75 -26.36
CA GLU A 18 19.94 10.53 -26.34
C GLU A 18 19.81 11.55 -25.22
N VAL A 19 20.81 11.57 -24.33
CA VAL A 19 20.95 12.63 -23.36
C VAL A 19 21.00 13.89 -24.16
N ILE A 20 19.93 14.66 -24.15
CA ILE A 20 20.02 16.02 -24.62
C ILE A 20 20.93 16.69 -23.60
N ASP A 21 22.20 16.85 -23.94
CA ASP A 21 23.14 17.77 -23.30
C ASP A 21 22.61 19.19 -23.55
N GLY A 22 21.37 19.43 -23.16
CA GLY A 22 20.74 20.72 -23.20
C GLY A 22 21.32 21.55 -22.08
N GLN A 23 21.92 22.67 -22.41
CA GLN A 23 22.25 23.68 -21.42
C GLN A 23 21.02 23.98 -20.59
N LEU A 24 21.13 23.84 -19.27
CA LEU A 24 20.08 24.28 -18.33
C LEU A 24 19.78 25.75 -18.62
N LYS A 25 18.50 26.07 -18.83
CA LYS A 25 18.05 27.42 -19.19
C LYS A 25 17.33 28.10 -18.05
N TYR A 26 16.63 27.31 -17.25
CA TYR A 26 15.70 27.81 -16.25
C TYR A 26 15.87 27.08 -14.91
N ASP A 27 15.48 27.74 -13.83
CA ASP A 27 15.34 27.14 -12.52
C ASP A 27 13.88 27.27 -12.05
N ILE A 28 13.51 26.44 -11.08
CA ILE A 28 12.21 26.53 -10.39
C ILE A 28 12.49 26.94 -8.96
N PRO A 29 12.04 28.12 -8.52
CA PRO A 29 12.17 28.54 -7.14
C PRO A 29 11.51 27.50 -6.21
N SER A 30 12.24 27.05 -5.18
CA SER A 30 11.73 26.09 -4.22
C SER A 30 10.42 26.52 -3.55
N GLU A 31 10.23 27.82 -3.38
CA GLU A 31 9.00 28.42 -2.83
C GLU A 31 7.74 28.08 -3.63
N ILE A 32 7.85 27.98 -4.96
CA ILE A 32 6.74 27.61 -5.84
C ILE A 32 6.39 26.13 -5.64
N LEU A 33 7.41 25.27 -5.54
CA LEU A 33 7.22 23.84 -5.25
C LEU A 33 6.57 23.65 -3.88
N LEU A 34 7.04 24.35 -2.86
CA LEU A 34 6.53 24.22 -1.49
C LEU A 34 5.09 24.73 -1.31
N LYS A 35 4.65 25.67 -2.15
CA LYS A 35 3.27 26.17 -2.17
C LYS A 35 2.31 25.26 -2.94
N SER A 36 2.83 24.37 -3.79
CA SER A 36 2.04 23.47 -4.61
C SER A 36 1.62 22.22 -3.85
N ASP A 37 0.41 21.73 -4.12
CA ASP A 37 -0.10 20.46 -3.61
C ASP A 37 0.04 19.37 -4.70
N PRO A 38 0.83 18.31 -4.49
CA PRO A 38 0.98 17.22 -5.46
C PRO A 38 -0.36 16.61 -5.90
N GLY A 39 -1.34 16.51 -5.00
CA GLY A 39 -2.65 15.92 -5.27
C GLY A 39 -3.44 16.64 -6.35
N GLN A 40 -3.24 17.94 -6.53
CA GLN A 40 -3.92 18.72 -7.58
C GLN A 40 -3.50 18.30 -9.00
N PHE A 41 -2.33 17.72 -9.16
CA PHE A 41 -1.82 17.25 -10.46
C PHE A 41 -2.33 15.83 -10.80
N GLU A 42 -2.94 15.14 -9.84
CA GLU A 42 -3.53 13.80 -10.00
C GLU A 42 -5.06 13.82 -10.06
N ASP A 43 -5.69 14.97 -9.83
CA ASP A 43 -7.14 15.19 -9.78
C ASP A 43 -7.80 15.15 -11.19
N ARG A 44 -9.08 15.53 -11.28
CA ARG A 44 -9.82 15.61 -12.52
C ARG A 44 -9.20 16.62 -13.48
N ASP A 45 -9.43 16.41 -14.77
CA ASP A 45 -8.77 17.16 -15.84
C ASP A 45 -8.90 18.69 -15.71
N GLU A 46 -10.05 19.20 -15.26
CA GLU A 46 -10.25 20.64 -15.07
C GLU A 46 -9.39 21.20 -13.93
N VAL A 47 -9.33 20.49 -12.79
CA VAL A 47 -8.52 20.86 -11.63
C VAL A 47 -7.04 20.77 -12.00
N LYS A 48 -6.66 19.70 -12.66
CA LYS A 48 -5.29 19.45 -13.13
C LYS A 48 -4.81 20.52 -14.09
N LEU A 49 -5.63 20.91 -15.06
CA LEU A 49 -5.29 22.01 -15.98
C LEU A 49 -5.07 23.31 -15.24
N SER A 50 -5.99 23.68 -14.34
CA SER A 50 -5.87 24.90 -13.54
C SER A 50 -4.60 24.89 -12.67
N ALA A 51 -4.28 23.76 -12.03
CA ALA A 51 -3.09 23.59 -11.21
C ALA A 51 -1.80 23.73 -12.03
N LEU A 52 -1.73 23.10 -13.21
CA LEU A 52 -0.58 23.21 -14.11
C LEU A 52 -0.39 24.63 -14.62
N LEU A 53 -1.47 25.32 -14.98
CA LEU A 53 -1.42 26.71 -15.41
C LEU A 53 -0.95 27.64 -14.28
N SER A 54 -1.46 27.44 -13.09
CA SER A 54 -1.07 28.21 -11.91
C SER A 54 0.40 27.97 -11.54
N PHE A 55 0.87 26.74 -11.67
CA PHE A 55 2.26 26.38 -11.40
C PHE A 55 3.20 26.99 -12.44
N TRP A 56 3.00 26.69 -13.70
CA TRP A 56 3.87 27.13 -14.79
C TRP A 56 3.81 28.62 -15.06
N GLY A 57 2.65 29.26 -14.83
CA GLY A 57 2.50 30.71 -14.99
C GLY A 57 3.35 31.57 -14.04
N GLN A 58 3.92 30.96 -13.00
CA GLN A 58 4.84 31.59 -12.06
C GLN A 58 6.32 31.37 -12.43
N ILE A 59 6.60 30.61 -13.50
CA ILE A 59 7.94 30.14 -13.84
C ILE A 59 8.35 30.72 -15.18
N ASP A 60 9.57 31.22 -15.27
CA ASP A 60 10.13 31.76 -16.49
C ASP A 60 10.23 30.70 -17.60
N GLY A 61 10.03 31.13 -18.84
CA GLY A 61 10.12 30.26 -20.01
C GLY A 61 8.83 29.55 -20.38
N PHE A 62 7.73 29.74 -19.62
CA PHE A 62 6.43 29.21 -19.94
C PHE A 62 5.60 30.24 -20.73
N ALA A 63 5.35 29.97 -21.99
CA ALA A 63 4.54 30.84 -22.84
C ALA A 63 3.75 30.11 -23.95
N PRO A 64 3.20 28.90 -23.73
CA PRO A 64 2.33 28.30 -24.73
C PRO A 64 0.96 28.97 -24.75
N ASN A 65 0.35 29.02 -25.93
CA ASN A 65 -1.05 29.42 -26.07
C ASN A 65 -1.92 28.22 -25.65
N ILE A 66 -2.33 28.18 -24.38
CA ILE A 66 -2.90 26.97 -23.75
C ILE A 66 -4.38 26.91 -23.98
N THR A 67 -4.82 25.86 -24.66
CA THR A 67 -6.22 25.57 -24.92
C THR A 67 -6.67 24.26 -24.26
N SER A 68 -5.74 23.36 -23.89
CA SER A 68 -6.07 22.05 -23.34
C SER A 68 -4.89 21.45 -22.56
N LEU A 69 -5.15 20.38 -21.78
CA LEU A 69 -4.12 19.58 -21.10
C LEU A 69 -3.08 19.00 -22.07
N GLU A 70 -3.52 18.57 -23.24
CA GLU A 70 -2.63 18.01 -24.26
C GLU A 70 -1.54 19.00 -24.68
N VAL A 71 -1.90 20.27 -24.84
CA VAL A 71 -0.94 21.34 -25.19
C VAL A 71 0.09 21.53 -24.09
N VAL A 72 -0.32 21.51 -22.80
CA VAL A 72 0.60 21.61 -21.66
C VAL A 72 1.49 20.38 -21.60
N TYR A 73 0.95 19.17 -21.77
CA TYR A 73 1.73 17.93 -21.72
C TYR A 73 2.80 17.88 -22.81
N ASN A 74 2.45 18.27 -24.04
CA ASN A 74 3.40 18.34 -25.15
C ASN A 74 4.49 19.38 -24.89
N TRP A 75 4.10 20.56 -24.41
CA TRP A 75 5.05 21.58 -24.04
C TRP A 75 6.02 21.09 -22.95
N MET A 76 5.51 20.44 -21.88
CA MET A 76 6.34 19.87 -20.84
C MET A 76 7.29 18.81 -21.40
N TYR A 77 6.80 17.94 -22.31
CA TYR A 77 7.62 16.91 -22.93
C TYR A 77 8.86 17.49 -23.63
N ASP A 78 8.73 18.63 -24.28
CA ASP A 78 9.81 19.28 -25.02
C ASP A 78 10.70 20.17 -24.16
N ASN A 79 10.19 20.65 -23.01
CA ASN A 79 10.88 21.70 -22.25
C ASN A 79 11.35 21.29 -20.84
N LEU A 80 10.78 20.26 -20.17
CA LEU A 80 11.12 19.93 -18.78
C LEU A 80 12.62 19.70 -18.54
N VAL A 81 13.31 19.14 -19.53
CA VAL A 81 14.77 18.85 -19.44
C VAL A 81 15.63 20.10 -19.29
N TYR A 82 15.12 21.29 -19.64
CA TYR A 82 15.82 22.55 -19.52
C TYR A 82 15.66 23.22 -18.15
N TYR A 83 14.78 22.69 -17.31
CA TYR A 83 14.55 23.15 -15.93
C TYR A 83 15.41 22.35 -14.97
N ARG A 84 16.25 23.01 -14.17
CA ARG A 84 17.21 22.36 -13.27
C ARG A 84 16.62 21.25 -12.41
N PRO A 85 15.53 21.43 -11.64
CA PRO A 85 15.02 20.37 -10.77
C PRO A 85 14.55 19.13 -11.54
N PHE A 86 13.91 19.30 -12.70
CA PHE A 86 13.47 18.18 -13.54
C PHE A 86 14.64 17.50 -14.26
N HIS A 87 15.64 18.26 -14.69
CA HIS A 87 16.86 17.72 -15.27
C HIS A 87 17.58 16.81 -14.27
N GLU A 88 17.75 17.29 -13.03
CA GLU A 88 18.39 16.52 -11.96
C GLU A 88 17.55 15.29 -11.60
N LEU A 89 16.23 15.40 -11.49
CA LEU A 89 15.32 14.28 -11.28
C LEU A 89 15.54 13.18 -12.33
N ILE A 90 15.52 13.54 -13.61
CA ILE A 90 15.71 12.58 -14.71
C ILE A 90 17.10 11.96 -14.65
N LYS A 91 18.14 12.76 -14.36
CA LYS A 91 19.52 12.31 -14.25
C LYS A 91 19.73 11.30 -13.13
N TYR A 92 19.20 11.57 -11.93
CA TYR A 92 19.35 10.69 -10.76
C TYR A 92 18.56 9.39 -10.89
N CYS A 93 17.37 9.44 -11.49
CA CYS A 93 16.52 8.27 -11.66
C CYS A 93 16.87 7.42 -12.89
N ARG A 94 17.78 7.87 -13.75
CA ARG A 94 18.12 7.15 -14.98
C ARG A 94 18.92 5.88 -14.68
N GLY A 95 18.28 4.73 -14.93
CA GLY A 95 18.93 3.40 -14.78
C GLY A 95 19.18 2.96 -13.34
N ASN A 96 18.79 3.76 -12.35
CA ASN A 96 19.01 3.49 -10.94
C ASN A 96 17.70 3.58 -10.14
N ALA A 97 17.57 2.74 -9.13
CA ALA A 97 16.57 2.92 -8.10
C ALA A 97 17.18 3.80 -6.99
N VAL A 98 16.58 4.96 -6.75
CA VAL A 98 17.02 5.92 -5.73
C VAL A 98 15.94 6.07 -4.68
N SER A 99 16.31 6.13 -3.40
CA SER A 99 15.33 6.39 -2.33
C SER A 99 14.83 7.83 -2.40
N LEU A 100 13.58 8.09 -1.98
CA LEU A 100 13.04 9.45 -1.96
C LEU A 100 13.88 10.41 -1.11
N GLY A 101 14.45 9.92 0.01
CA GLY A 101 15.32 10.71 0.87
C GLY A 101 16.63 11.11 0.21
N GLU A 102 17.28 10.19 -0.51
CA GLU A 102 18.50 10.49 -1.29
C GLU A 102 18.20 11.44 -2.46
N LEU A 103 17.09 11.21 -3.16
CA LEU A 103 16.67 12.03 -4.28
C LEU A 103 16.37 13.47 -3.82
N SER A 104 15.64 13.65 -2.72
CA SER A 104 15.28 14.96 -2.19
C SER A 104 16.49 15.75 -1.72
N SER A 105 17.42 15.13 -0.99
CA SER A 105 18.67 15.78 -0.55
C SER A 105 19.62 16.10 -1.69
N SER A 106 19.58 15.33 -2.78
CA SER A 106 20.42 15.56 -3.95
C SER A 106 19.92 16.71 -4.82
N ILE A 107 18.61 16.84 -5.00
CA ILE A 107 18.00 17.90 -5.83
C ILE A 107 17.90 19.22 -5.06
N PHE A 108 17.60 19.14 -3.75
CA PHE A 108 17.39 20.30 -2.88
C PHE A 108 18.28 20.27 -1.63
N PRO A 109 19.61 20.38 -1.76
CA PRO A 109 20.53 20.28 -0.63
C PRO A 109 20.37 21.41 0.39
N ASP A 110 19.80 22.54 0.00
CA ASP A 110 19.64 23.74 0.84
C ASP A 110 18.33 23.73 1.63
N LEU A 111 17.43 22.77 1.39
CA LEU A 111 16.16 22.62 2.12
C LEU A 111 16.31 21.63 3.26
N ASN A 112 15.48 21.80 4.31
CA ASN A 112 15.34 20.77 5.32
C ASN A 112 14.67 19.51 4.73
N SER A 113 14.80 18.37 5.39
CA SER A 113 14.35 17.06 4.87
C SER A 113 12.86 17.02 4.53
N GLU A 114 12.00 17.67 5.30
CA GLU A 114 10.56 17.70 5.08
C GLU A 114 10.19 18.52 3.85
N ASP A 115 10.75 19.73 3.74
CA ASP A 115 10.54 20.61 2.59
C ASP A 115 11.12 20.02 1.31
N ALA A 116 12.31 19.41 1.38
CA ALA A 116 12.93 18.73 0.24
C ALA A 116 12.06 17.56 -0.27
N LEU A 117 11.51 16.75 0.63
CA LEU A 117 10.57 15.68 0.28
C LEU A 117 9.31 16.23 -0.37
N LYS A 118 8.75 17.30 0.16
CA LYS A 118 7.56 17.95 -0.42
C LYS A 118 7.84 18.47 -1.81
N ALA A 119 8.97 19.15 -2.02
CA ALA A 119 9.36 19.67 -3.33
C ALA A 119 9.55 18.54 -4.37
N VAL A 120 10.22 17.44 -3.99
CA VAL A 120 10.37 16.25 -4.87
C VAL A 120 9.03 15.60 -5.18
N SER A 121 8.11 15.54 -4.21
CA SER A 121 6.77 14.98 -4.45
C SER A 121 6.01 15.75 -5.53
N VAL A 122 6.13 17.08 -5.55
CA VAL A 122 5.56 17.93 -6.62
C VAL A 122 6.21 17.63 -7.97
N LEU A 123 7.54 17.51 -8.02
CA LEU A 123 8.24 17.14 -9.27
C LEU A 123 7.78 15.77 -9.80
N LEU A 124 7.64 14.78 -8.92
CA LEU A 124 7.19 13.44 -9.27
C LEU A 124 5.72 13.38 -9.71
N ALA A 125 4.87 14.28 -9.22
CA ALA A 125 3.49 14.40 -9.67
C ALA A 125 3.39 15.05 -11.06
N ILE A 126 4.27 16.00 -11.38
CA ILE A 126 4.27 16.74 -12.66
C ILE A 126 5.01 15.99 -13.77
N ALA A 127 6.19 15.42 -13.49
CA ALA A 127 7.07 14.85 -14.51
C ALA A 127 6.42 13.75 -15.39
N PRO A 128 5.60 12.83 -14.85
CA PRO A 128 4.91 11.82 -15.66
C PRO A 128 3.84 12.37 -16.61
N LEU A 129 3.37 13.60 -16.38
CA LEU A 129 2.38 14.25 -17.23
C LEU A 129 3.00 14.77 -18.55
N ALA A 130 4.32 14.87 -18.63
CA ALA A 130 5.03 15.28 -19.84
C ALA A 130 4.94 14.21 -20.92
N GLN A 131 4.02 14.37 -21.86
CA GLN A 131 3.74 13.42 -22.93
C GLN A 131 3.76 14.10 -24.29
N ASN A 132 4.28 13.41 -25.30
CA ASN A 132 4.21 13.87 -26.67
C ASN A 132 2.89 13.49 -27.35
N VAL A 133 2.64 13.99 -28.56
CA VAL A 133 1.44 13.69 -29.37
C VAL A 133 1.22 12.20 -29.66
N LYS A 134 2.25 11.36 -29.48
CA LYS A 134 2.17 9.90 -29.65
C LYS A 134 1.89 9.18 -28.33
N GLY A 135 1.70 9.92 -27.21
CA GLY A 135 1.50 9.34 -25.87
C GLY A 135 2.79 8.81 -25.21
N SER A 136 3.97 9.10 -25.78
CA SER A 136 5.23 8.73 -25.13
C SER A 136 5.50 9.70 -23.98
N VAL A 137 5.77 9.15 -22.78
CA VAL A 137 6.05 9.92 -21.57
C VAL A 137 7.53 10.24 -21.49
N LEU A 138 7.86 11.50 -21.16
CA LEU A 138 9.26 11.95 -21.00
C LEU A 138 9.95 11.27 -19.83
N PHE A 139 9.24 11.17 -18.70
CA PHE A 139 9.73 10.56 -17.48
C PHE A 139 8.76 9.45 -17.01
N PRO A 140 8.95 8.22 -17.51
CA PRO A 140 8.14 7.09 -17.07
C PRO A 140 8.53 6.69 -15.64
N ALA A 141 8.18 7.51 -14.65
CA ALA A 141 8.40 7.20 -13.25
C ALA A 141 7.54 5.98 -12.88
N ARG A 142 8.18 4.88 -12.54
CA ARG A 142 7.52 3.78 -11.83
C ARG A 142 7.97 3.86 -10.39
N MET A 143 7.08 4.25 -9.53
CA MET A 143 7.31 4.08 -8.10
C MET A 143 7.23 2.59 -7.81
N HIS A 144 8.38 1.94 -7.72
CA HIS A 144 8.44 0.60 -7.16
C HIS A 144 8.33 0.75 -5.65
N MET A 145 7.11 0.76 -5.15
CA MET A 145 6.91 0.46 -3.76
C MET A 145 7.27 -1.02 -3.61
N LEU A 146 8.52 -1.30 -3.29
CA LEU A 146 8.95 -2.59 -2.84
C LEU A 146 8.33 -2.80 -1.46
N PHE A 147 7.09 -3.23 -1.46
CA PHE A 147 6.53 -3.97 -0.33
C PHE A 147 7.18 -5.37 -0.33
N LYS A 148 8.46 -5.44 -0.08
CA LYS A 148 9.02 -6.57 0.63
C LYS A 148 8.28 -6.52 1.94
N GLY A 149 7.27 -7.44 2.08
CA GLY A 149 6.35 -7.44 3.18
C GLY A 149 6.91 -6.61 4.33
N ILE A 150 6.38 -5.41 4.54
CA ILE A 150 6.78 -4.62 5.68
C ILE A 150 6.33 -5.50 6.83
N SER A 151 7.29 -6.27 7.38
CA SER A 151 7.08 -6.96 8.64
C SER A 151 6.83 -5.82 9.62
N GLY A 152 5.68 -5.86 10.31
CA GLY A 152 5.37 -4.83 11.28
C GLY A 152 4.36 -3.77 10.83
N ILE A 153 3.48 -4.07 9.88
CA ILE A 153 2.22 -3.33 9.75
C ILE A 153 1.21 -3.98 10.67
N TYR A 154 0.60 -3.16 11.51
CA TYR A 154 -0.43 -3.57 12.47
C TYR A 154 -1.70 -2.80 12.18
N ALA A 155 -2.86 -3.39 12.46
CA ALA A 155 -4.13 -2.68 12.34
C ALA A 155 -5.07 -2.99 13.49
N CYS A 156 -5.86 -2.01 13.85
CA CYS A 156 -6.98 -2.17 14.76
C CYS A 156 -8.03 -3.08 14.12
N THR A 157 -8.46 -4.09 14.85
CA THR A 157 -9.45 -5.07 14.37
C THR A 157 -10.87 -4.52 14.30
N ASN A 158 -11.15 -3.37 14.90
CA ASN A 158 -12.48 -2.79 14.92
C ASN A 158 -12.80 -2.06 13.61
N ALA A 159 -13.66 -2.64 12.78
CA ALA A 159 -14.15 -2.01 11.54
C ALA A 159 -14.92 -0.69 11.78
N ASN A 160 -15.47 -0.49 12.99
CA ASN A 160 -16.19 0.73 13.38
C ASN A 160 -15.30 1.69 14.19
N CYS A 161 -13.98 1.62 14.05
CA CYS A 161 -13.06 2.58 14.64
C CYS A 161 -13.30 3.98 14.05
N SER A 162 -13.16 5.04 14.87
CA SER A 162 -13.26 6.42 14.36
C SER A 162 -12.21 6.77 13.31
N CYS A 163 -11.08 6.04 13.31
CA CYS A 163 -10.01 6.14 12.33
C CYS A 163 -10.01 4.93 11.38
N SER A 164 -11.20 4.42 10.99
CA SER A 164 -11.28 3.29 10.07
C SER A 164 -11.03 3.70 8.64
N HIS A 165 -10.40 2.80 7.89
CA HIS A 165 -10.14 2.91 6.46
C HIS A 165 -10.94 1.85 5.73
N SER A 166 -11.68 2.25 4.70
CA SER A 166 -12.47 1.33 3.87
C SER A 166 -12.14 1.55 2.40
N GLU A 167 -11.77 0.46 1.72
CA GLU A 167 -11.49 0.47 0.28
C GLU A 167 -11.86 -0.90 -0.31
N GLY A 168 -12.57 -0.90 -1.43
CA GLY A 168 -12.94 -2.13 -2.15
C GLY A 168 -13.73 -3.15 -1.31
N GLY A 169 -14.58 -2.68 -0.37
CA GLY A 169 -15.32 -3.56 0.55
C GLY A 169 -14.50 -4.12 1.72
N LEU A 170 -13.21 -3.79 1.79
CA LEU A 170 -12.35 -4.11 2.91
C LEU A 170 -12.37 -2.97 3.94
N THR A 171 -12.57 -3.27 5.20
CA THR A 171 -12.51 -2.27 6.27
C THR A 171 -11.50 -2.68 7.33
N LEU A 172 -10.60 -1.76 7.66
CA LEU A 172 -9.66 -1.85 8.79
C LEU A 172 -9.91 -0.68 9.75
N GLY A 173 -9.57 -0.85 11.02
CA GLY A 173 -9.41 0.29 11.91
C GLY A 173 -8.10 1.02 11.64
N GLU A 174 -7.63 1.82 12.60
CA GLU A 174 -6.35 2.56 12.50
C GLU A 174 -5.19 1.62 12.17
N ILE A 175 -4.30 2.08 11.27
CA ILE A 175 -3.12 1.33 10.80
C ILE A 175 -1.87 1.90 11.48
N TYR A 176 -0.97 1.02 11.94
CA TYR A 176 0.27 1.35 12.60
C TYR A 176 1.45 0.74 11.86
N LEU A 177 2.51 1.51 11.67
CA LEU A 177 3.74 1.09 10.98
C LEU A 177 4.83 0.55 11.94
N SER A 178 4.50 0.37 13.20
CA SER A 178 5.41 -0.18 14.20
C SER A 178 4.69 -1.09 15.18
N ASP A 179 5.41 -2.05 15.72
CA ASP A 179 4.97 -2.87 16.85
C ASP A 179 4.84 -2.05 18.14
N GLY A 180 4.29 -2.65 19.18
CA GLY A 180 4.19 -2.06 20.52
C GLY A 180 2.83 -1.49 20.87
N LYS A 181 1.90 -1.34 19.93
CA LYS A 181 0.49 -1.02 20.27
C LYS A 181 -0.34 -2.30 20.24
N LEU A 182 -0.78 -2.74 21.41
CA LEU A 182 -1.68 -3.89 21.55
C LEU A 182 -3.15 -3.50 21.48
N VAL A 183 -3.43 -2.24 21.82
CA VAL A 183 -4.79 -1.69 21.90
C VAL A 183 -4.83 -0.35 21.18
N CYS A 184 -5.86 -0.16 20.36
CA CYS A 184 -6.10 1.07 19.63
C CYS A 184 -6.51 2.21 20.59
N PRO A 185 -5.80 3.35 20.63
CA PRO A 185 -6.13 4.46 21.52
C PRO A 185 -7.46 5.14 21.16
N HIS A 186 -7.93 5.01 19.93
CA HIS A 186 -9.15 5.67 19.46
C HIS A 186 -10.43 4.93 19.84
N CYS A 187 -10.40 3.60 19.87
CA CYS A 187 -11.62 2.82 20.09
C CYS A 187 -11.48 1.71 21.15
N GLY A 188 -10.26 1.49 21.68
CA GLY A 188 -10.00 0.39 22.61
C GLY A 188 -10.03 -1.00 21.98
N GLY A 189 -10.03 -1.10 20.64
CA GLY A 189 -9.97 -2.38 19.93
C GLY A 189 -8.56 -2.95 19.93
N MET A 190 -8.45 -4.30 19.89
CA MET A 190 -7.17 -4.99 19.80
C MET A 190 -6.51 -4.71 18.46
N VAL A 191 -5.18 -4.62 18.45
CA VAL A 191 -4.35 -4.35 17.28
C VAL A 191 -3.50 -5.56 16.99
N TYR A 192 -3.57 -6.12 15.78
CA TYR A 192 -2.78 -7.27 15.36
C TYR A 192 -1.96 -6.98 14.12
N GLU A 193 -0.89 -7.76 13.93
CA GLU A 193 -0.06 -7.70 12.72
C GLU A 193 -0.91 -8.06 11.50
N LEU A 194 -0.72 -7.31 10.40
CA LEU A 194 -1.32 -7.62 9.11
C LEU A 194 -0.34 -8.46 8.27
N TYR A 195 -0.87 -9.52 7.71
CA TYR A 195 -0.23 -10.31 6.66
C TYR A 195 -1.03 -10.13 5.35
N ASN A 196 -0.35 -10.02 4.22
CA ASN A 196 -1.01 -9.86 2.93
C ASN A 196 -0.54 -10.89 1.90
N ASP A 197 -1.47 -11.35 1.07
CA ASP A 197 -1.12 -12.06 -0.16
C ASP A 197 -0.63 -11.05 -1.21
N ARG A 198 0.65 -11.17 -1.59
CA ARG A 198 1.31 -10.25 -2.54
C ARG A 198 0.71 -10.28 -3.95
N ARG A 199 -0.08 -11.30 -4.31
CA ARG A 199 -0.65 -11.46 -5.64
C ARG A 199 -1.96 -10.71 -5.83
N CYS A 200 -2.83 -10.80 -4.83
CA CYS A 200 -4.18 -10.22 -4.92
C CYS A 200 -4.47 -9.16 -3.85
N GLY A 201 -3.55 -8.92 -2.92
CA GLY A 201 -3.75 -7.95 -1.85
C GLY A 201 -4.66 -8.42 -0.71
N ALA A 202 -5.11 -9.69 -0.70
CA ALA A 202 -5.94 -10.22 0.38
C ALA A 202 -5.24 -10.08 1.73
N LEU A 203 -5.96 -9.60 2.75
CA LEU A 203 -5.41 -9.29 4.06
C LEU A 203 -5.84 -10.28 5.13
N PHE A 204 -4.94 -10.49 6.08
CA PHE A 204 -5.12 -11.38 7.21
C PHE A 204 -4.64 -10.70 8.49
N PHE A 205 -5.33 -10.91 9.60
CA PHE A 205 -4.75 -10.68 10.91
C PHE A 205 -3.92 -11.89 11.30
N LYS A 206 -2.68 -11.64 11.70
CA LYS A 206 -1.77 -12.64 12.21
C LYS A 206 -1.79 -12.61 13.73
N GLY A 207 -1.90 -13.77 14.35
CA GLY A 207 -1.83 -13.95 15.79
C GLY A 207 -1.46 -15.36 16.17
N TYR A 208 -1.51 -15.66 17.46
CA TYR A 208 -1.08 -16.94 18.03
C TYR A 208 -2.12 -17.47 18.99
N ILE A 209 -2.35 -18.78 18.97
CA ILE A 209 -3.19 -19.50 19.94
C ILE A 209 -2.39 -20.64 20.56
N LEU A 210 -2.81 -21.09 21.74
CA LEU A 210 -2.20 -22.28 22.37
C LEU A 210 -2.52 -23.54 21.54
N GLU A 211 -1.57 -24.45 21.41
CA GLU A 211 -1.76 -25.69 20.64
C GLU A 211 -2.94 -26.53 21.16
N ASP A 212 -3.18 -26.53 22.45
CA ASP A 212 -4.31 -27.23 23.07
C ASP A 212 -5.66 -26.68 22.66
N ASP A 213 -5.72 -25.38 22.28
CA ASP A 213 -6.94 -24.70 21.84
C ASP A 213 -7.26 -24.97 20.35
N LEU A 214 -6.36 -25.65 19.62
CA LEU A 214 -6.60 -26.05 18.22
C LEU A 214 -7.79 -26.99 18.04
N GLY A 215 -8.31 -27.57 19.12
CA GLY A 215 -9.53 -28.40 19.13
C GLY A 215 -10.84 -27.64 18.98
N LEU A 216 -10.80 -26.32 18.83
CA LEU A 216 -11.95 -25.46 18.52
C LEU A 216 -13.07 -25.49 19.56
N ARG A 217 -12.77 -25.63 20.84
CA ARG A 217 -13.78 -25.63 21.89
C ARG A 217 -13.80 -24.32 22.65
N GLY A 218 -14.95 -23.66 22.67
CA GLY A 218 -15.19 -22.43 23.43
C GLY A 218 -14.52 -21.18 22.84
N ASN A 219 -14.30 -20.21 23.70
CA ASN A 219 -13.62 -18.96 23.36
C ASN A 219 -12.12 -19.12 23.57
N VAL A 220 -11.35 -18.81 22.54
CA VAL A 220 -9.89 -18.90 22.52
C VAL A 220 -9.30 -17.50 22.47
N TYR A 221 -8.28 -17.22 23.27
CA TYR A 221 -7.61 -15.92 23.23
C TYR A 221 -6.58 -15.85 22.09
N LEU A 222 -6.63 -14.79 21.29
CA LEU A 222 -5.66 -14.50 20.25
C LEU A 222 -4.50 -13.70 20.83
N TRP A 223 -3.33 -14.32 20.87
CA TRP A 223 -2.11 -13.68 21.36
C TRP A 223 -1.40 -12.90 20.26
N HIS A 224 -0.75 -11.77 20.65
CA HIS A 224 -0.06 -10.89 19.72
C HIS A 224 1.32 -11.41 19.30
N TYR A 225 1.99 -12.13 20.20
CA TYR A 225 3.36 -12.58 20.02
C TYR A 225 3.48 -14.09 20.19
N PRO A 226 4.46 -14.71 19.49
CA PRO A 226 4.79 -16.10 19.73
C PRO A 226 5.39 -16.27 21.12
N GLY A 227 5.23 -17.43 21.71
CA GLY A 227 5.78 -17.71 23.02
C GLY A 227 5.45 -19.09 23.52
N GLN A 228 5.72 -19.30 24.79
CA GLN A 228 5.38 -20.50 25.53
C GLN A 228 4.77 -20.07 26.87
N LEU A 229 3.62 -20.63 27.21
CA LEU A 229 2.96 -20.39 28.46
C LEU A 229 2.81 -21.73 29.22
N MET A 230 3.49 -21.86 30.37
CA MET A 230 3.42 -23.07 31.20
C MET A 230 3.61 -24.38 30.39
N ASP A 231 4.72 -24.51 29.67
CA ASP A 231 5.05 -25.63 28.78
C ASP A 231 4.11 -25.83 27.56
N ARG A 232 3.13 -24.96 27.35
CA ARG A 232 2.25 -24.96 26.19
C ARG A 232 2.82 -24.09 25.09
N ARG A 233 2.96 -24.66 23.91
CA ARG A 233 3.45 -23.93 22.73
C ARG A 233 2.32 -23.11 22.09
N MET A 234 2.66 -21.93 21.61
CA MET A 234 1.78 -21.12 20.81
C MET A 234 1.99 -21.40 19.33
N LYS A 235 0.91 -21.53 18.60
CA LYS A 235 0.91 -21.74 17.15
C LYS A 235 0.38 -20.52 16.43
N GLU A 236 1.05 -20.13 15.35
CA GLU A 236 0.64 -19.06 14.48
C GLU A 236 -0.65 -19.42 13.73
N ILE A 237 -1.57 -18.47 13.68
CA ILE A 237 -2.80 -18.55 12.87
C ILE A 237 -2.98 -17.26 12.07
N HIS A 238 -3.63 -17.41 10.93
CA HIS A 238 -4.03 -16.30 10.08
C HIS A 238 -5.54 -16.23 10.00
N LEU A 239 -6.10 -15.05 10.24
CA LEU A 239 -7.53 -14.78 10.16
C LEU A 239 -7.80 -13.91 8.94
N PHE A 240 -8.40 -14.49 7.91
CA PHE A 240 -8.70 -13.78 6.67
C PHE A 240 -9.78 -12.71 6.90
N ILE A 241 -9.54 -11.53 6.38
CA ILE A 241 -10.42 -10.38 6.42
C ILE A 241 -11.21 -10.38 5.10
N PRO A 242 -12.52 -10.68 5.12
CA PRO A 242 -13.29 -10.73 3.89
C PRO A 242 -13.53 -9.33 3.32
N THR A 243 -13.62 -9.24 2.01
CA THR A 243 -14.21 -8.13 1.26
C THR A 243 -15.72 -8.35 1.11
N ASP A 244 -16.46 -7.32 0.73
CA ASP A 244 -17.92 -7.41 0.59
C ASP A 244 -18.37 -8.42 -0.48
N ASP A 245 -17.53 -8.65 -1.49
CA ASP A 245 -17.73 -9.59 -2.59
C ASP A 245 -17.24 -11.02 -2.28
N PHE A 246 -16.71 -11.25 -1.07
CA PHE A 246 -16.17 -12.55 -0.71
C PHE A 246 -17.28 -13.59 -0.48
N GLU A 247 -17.25 -14.65 -1.28
CA GLU A 247 -18.13 -15.80 -1.13
C GLU A 247 -17.36 -17.06 -0.71
N LEU A 248 -17.94 -17.79 0.23
CA LEU A 248 -17.40 -19.09 0.64
C LEU A 248 -17.47 -20.09 -0.52
N PRO A 249 -16.40 -20.87 -0.77
CA PRO A 249 -16.43 -21.92 -1.79
C PRO A 249 -17.50 -22.96 -1.47
N VAL A 250 -18.32 -23.28 -2.46
CA VAL A 250 -19.39 -24.30 -2.33
C VAL A 250 -18.78 -25.68 -2.06
N LYS A 251 -17.67 -26.02 -2.73
CA LYS A 251 -16.94 -27.27 -2.51
C LYS A 251 -15.62 -27.00 -1.83
N GLN A 252 -15.46 -27.57 -0.65
CA GLN A 252 -14.24 -27.45 0.14
C GLN A 252 -13.65 -28.85 0.39
N GLY A 253 -12.34 -28.98 0.14
CA GLY A 253 -11.61 -30.22 0.40
C GLY A 253 -11.24 -30.38 1.89
N LYS A 254 -10.07 -30.99 2.14
CA LYS A 254 -9.56 -31.20 3.51
C LYS A 254 -9.26 -29.87 4.24
N ASN A 255 -8.93 -28.83 3.49
CA ASN A 255 -8.69 -27.48 4.00
C ASN A 255 -9.97 -26.63 3.82
N ALA A 256 -10.79 -26.58 4.83
CA ALA A 256 -12.06 -25.87 4.77
C ALA A 256 -11.92 -24.45 5.36
N ILE A 257 -12.44 -23.46 4.64
CA ILE A 257 -12.55 -22.08 5.12
C ILE A 257 -13.81 -22.00 5.98
N ARG A 258 -13.68 -21.54 7.23
CA ARG A 258 -14.76 -21.44 8.19
C ARG A 258 -14.81 -20.04 8.81
N PRO A 259 -16.00 -19.54 9.11
CA PRO A 259 -16.14 -18.29 9.85
C PRO A 259 -15.69 -18.46 11.30
N CYS A 260 -15.15 -17.38 11.85
CA CYS A 260 -14.94 -17.21 13.28
C CYS A 260 -15.32 -15.77 13.68
N TYR A 261 -15.52 -15.57 14.96
CA TYR A 261 -16.05 -14.33 15.52
C TYR A 261 -15.08 -13.78 16.57
N LEU A 262 -14.38 -12.71 16.22
CA LEU A 262 -13.43 -12.04 17.08
C LEU A 262 -14.13 -10.95 17.88
N ASP A 263 -14.06 -11.02 19.21
CA ASP A 263 -14.35 -9.86 20.05
C ASP A 263 -13.18 -8.90 19.98
N VAL A 264 -13.39 -7.78 19.30
CA VAL A 264 -12.33 -6.81 19.00
C VAL A 264 -11.82 -6.06 20.23
N LYS A 265 -12.53 -6.11 21.37
CA LYS A 265 -12.09 -5.51 22.63
C LYS A 265 -11.28 -6.45 23.50
N SER A 266 -11.73 -7.66 23.62
CA SER A 266 -11.11 -8.64 24.51
C SER A 266 -10.05 -9.50 23.84
N GLY A 267 -10.06 -9.63 22.49
CA GLY A 267 -9.17 -10.51 21.74
C GLY A 267 -9.57 -11.98 21.78
N PHE A 268 -10.75 -12.32 22.34
CA PHE A 268 -11.26 -13.67 22.28
C PHE A 268 -11.91 -13.99 20.94
N ILE A 269 -11.65 -15.19 20.43
CA ILE A 269 -12.24 -15.72 19.20
C ILE A 269 -13.16 -16.87 19.55
N ASN A 270 -14.37 -16.86 18.98
CA ASN A 270 -15.26 -18.00 18.95
C ASN A 270 -15.26 -18.62 17.54
N PHE A 271 -14.96 -19.92 17.45
CA PHE A 271 -14.86 -20.64 16.18
C PHE A 271 -16.11 -21.40 15.77
N THR A 272 -17.09 -21.51 16.67
CA THR A 272 -18.25 -22.43 16.49
C THR A 272 -19.61 -21.74 16.61
N ASP A 273 -19.69 -20.63 17.30
CA ASP A 273 -20.95 -20.02 17.68
C ASP A 273 -21.07 -18.60 17.11
N ASP A 274 -22.13 -18.35 16.37
CA ASP A 274 -22.50 -17.05 15.80
C ASP A 274 -23.50 -16.26 16.68
N SER A 275 -23.89 -16.79 17.85
CA SER A 275 -24.85 -16.16 18.78
C SER A 275 -24.45 -14.74 19.22
N SER A 276 -23.17 -14.40 19.08
CA SER A 276 -22.67 -13.05 19.34
C SER A 276 -22.76 -12.11 18.14
N MET A 277 -23.19 -12.57 16.97
CA MET A 277 -23.37 -11.74 15.78
C MET A 277 -24.37 -10.60 16.06
N GLY A 278 -24.04 -9.43 15.51
CA GLY A 278 -24.82 -8.21 15.73
C GLY A 278 -24.39 -7.40 16.95
N LYS A 279 -23.51 -7.88 17.81
CA LYS A 279 -22.90 -7.07 18.85
C LYS A 279 -21.87 -6.15 18.23
N LYS A 280 -21.87 -4.88 18.60
CA LYS A 280 -20.99 -3.80 18.09
C LYS A 280 -19.48 -4.14 18.06
N TRP A 281 -19.06 -5.05 18.92
CA TRP A 281 -17.66 -5.40 19.12
C TRP A 281 -17.27 -6.77 18.56
N ILE A 282 -18.15 -7.42 17.81
CA ILE A 282 -17.86 -8.73 17.20
C ILE A 282 -17.56 -8.53 15.71
N ARG A 283 -16.38 -8.99 15.29
CA ARG A 283 -15.97 -8.99 13.91
C ARG A 283 -15.95 -10.40 13.35
N LYS A 284 -16.63 -10.61 12.22
CA LYS A 284 -16.60 -11.86 11.48
C LYS A 284 -15.32 -11.91 10.64
N LEU A 285 -14.54 -12.97 10.82
CA LEU A 285 -13.33 -13.30 10.09
C LEU A 285 -13.40 -14.74 9.63
N TYR A 286 -12.40 -15.20 8.87
CA TYR A 286 -12.35 -16.59 8.42
C TYR A 286 -11.00 -17.22 8.76
N TYR A 287 -11.01 -18.51 9.07
CA TYR A 287 -9.83 -19.31 9.34
C TYR A 287 -9.80 -20.56 8.46
N CYS A 288 -8.64 -21.19 8.33
CA CYS A 288 -8.50 -22.46 7.66
C CYS A 288 -8.58 -23.60 8.67
N ASN A 289 -9.58 -24.47 8.46
CA ASN A 289 -9.77 -25.68 9.24
C ASN A 289 -9.30 -26.89 8.43
N TYR A 290 -8.27 -27.56 8.92
CA TYR A 290 -7.81 -28.83 8.35
C TYR A 290 -8.40 -30.00 9.13
N SER A 291 -9.07 -30.91 8.43
CA SER A 291 -9.60 -32.13 9.06
C SER A 291 -8.83 -33.35 8.61
N ALA A 292 -8.00 -33.89 9.52
CA ALA A 292 -7.31 -35.14 9.33
C ALA A 292 -7.83 -36.15 10.36
N LYS A 293 -8.21 -37.35 9.93
CA LYS A 293 -8.70 -38.44 10.80
C LYS A 293 -9.81 -38.03 11.78
N GLY A 294 -10.71 -37.13 11.33
CA GLY A 294 -11.86 -36.68 12.13
C GLY A 294 -11.54 -35.68 13.25
N ARG A 295 -10.31 -35.19 13.34
CA ARG A 295 -9.92 -34.15 14.30
C ARG A 295 -9.73 -32.83 13.54
N PRO A 296 -10.60 -31.81 13.73
CA PRO A 296 -10.41 -30.50 13.14
C PRO A 296 -9.22 -29.80 13.81
N GLN A 297 -8.38 -29.14 13.01
CA GLN A 297 -7.28 -28.33 13.48
C GLN A 297 -7.24 -27.02 12.72
N ILE A 298 -6.94 -25.92 13.42
CA ILE A 298 -6.65 -24.64 12.78
C ILE A 298 -5.25 -24.71 12.18
N ILE A 299 -5.14 -24.29 10.94
CA ILE A 299 -3.84 -24.14 10.26
C ILE A 299 -3.75 -22.77 9.59
N THR A 300 -2.54 -22.35 9.23
CA THR A 300 -2.34 -21.25 8.30
C THR A 300 -2.93 -21.61 6.94
N PHE A 301 -3.37 -20.62 6.17
CA PHE A 301 -3.94 -20.88 4.86
C PHE A 301 -2.89 -21.41 3.89
N PRO A 302 -3.04 -22.64 3.34
CA PRO A 302 -2.14 -23.13 2.32
C PRO A 302 -2.40 -22.47 0.96
N THR A 303 -3.61 -21.95 0.76
CA THR A 303 -4.04 -21.23 -0.44
C THR A 303 -4.85 -20.01 -0.04
N CYS A 304 -4.67 -18.92 -0.77
CA CYS A 304 -5.40 -17.69 -0.53
C CYS A 304 -6.93 -17.90 -0.69
N PRO A 305 -7.75 -17.50 0.29
CA PRO A 305 -9.21 -17.58 0.18
C PRO A 305 -9.79 -16.83 -1.01
N HIS A 306 -9.17 -15.72 -1.39
CA HIS A 306 -9.63 -14.83 -2.45
C HIS A 306 -9.19 -15.32 -3.84
N CYS A 307 -7.88 -15.38 -4.13
CA CYS A 307 -7.36 -15.68 -5.47
C CYS A 307 -7.05 -17.16 -5.73
N ARG A 308 -7.14 -18.02 -4.71
CA ARG A 308 -6.91 -19.48 -4.78
C ARG A 308 -5.48 -19.90 -5.10
N HIS A 309 -4.53 -18.99 -5.16
CA HIS A 309 -3.12 -19.33 -5.31
C HIS A 309 -2.51 -19.80 -3.98
N GLN A 310 -1.41 -20.54 -4.07
CA GLN A 310 -0.64 -20.98 -2.89
C GLN A 310 -0.02 -19.77 -2.19
N LEU A 311 -0.17 -19.69 -0.87
CA LEU A 311 0.40 -18.65 0.00
C LEU A 311 1.83 -18.99 0.40
#